data_e1f383472b71622cce2fa6fd35f92ad7
#
_entry.id   e1f383472b71622cce2fa6fd35f92ad7
#
_cell.length_a   1.000
_cell.length_b   1.000
_cell.length_c   1.000
_cell.angle_alpha   90.00
_cell.angle_beta   90.00
_cell.angle_gamma   90.00
#
_symmetry.space_group_name_H-M   'P 1'
#
loop_
_entity.id
_entity.type
_entity.pdbx_description
1 polymer ?
#
loop_
_entity_poly.entity_id
_entity_poly.type
_entity_poly.pdbx_seq_one_letter_code
_entity_poly.pdbx_strand_id
1 'polypeptide(L)'
;MDTIKEEREKLKQFYETSNDYKKLLDAHNREYLQTYVDIVAKYAKPKSRILDLGSGNGLSSSMLSELGHRVTGTDISHFFLADSAKLQSESLNYCISDALDLPFRDETFDVVCSNELIEHVTDAPKALLEMMRVLKNGGILAVMGPNLCSPFWSVIDLISMAKGGKGRHVWAETRRQALAWGFNNFTLSMKKRFSKKADFIHRKPDLDKAIFGGDSDSAYYASPIDIEKFLKANGMKIIRLCEAVSTQGRIMGRLFPRFGLYISVVARKM
;
A
#
# COMPACT_ATOMS: atom_id res chain seq x y z
N MET A 1 19.13 -8.33 -13.10
CA MET A 1 18.51 -7.08 -13.60
C MET A 1 17.41 -7.35 -14.61
N ASP A 2 17.59 -8.28 -15.54
CA ASP A 2 16.59 -8.61 -16.57
C ASP A 2 15.28 -9.16 -15.99
N THR A 3 15.35 -10.04 -15.00
CA THR A 3 14.18 -10.70 -14.38
C THR A 3 13.22 -9.71 -13.70
N ILE A 4 13.71 -8.70 -12.98
CA ILE A 4 12.88 -7.68 -12.30
C ILE A 4 12.20 -6.77 -13.33
N LYS A 5 12.92 -6.44 -14.42
CA LYS A 5 12.35 -5.64 -15.50
C LYS A 5 11.24 -6.39 -16.23
N GLU A 6 11.45 -7.67 -16.53
CA GLU A 6 10.42 -8.52 -17.13
C GLU A 6 9.20 -8.67 -16.21
N GLU A 7 9.41 -8.84 -14.91
CA GLU A 7 8.33 -8.92 -13.93
C GLU A 7 7.51 -7.64 -13.89
N ARG A 8 8.17 -6.48 -13.90
CA ARG A 8 7.51 -5.17 -13.95
C ARG A 8 6.65 -5.01 -15.20
N GLU A 9 7.15 -5.39 -16.37
CA GLU A 9 6.37 -5.32 -17.62
C GLU A 9 5.16 -6.27 -17.58
N LYS A 10 5.31 -7.47 -17.02
CA LYS A 10 4.20 -8.42 -16.84
C LYS A 10 3.12 -7.87 -15.90
N LEU A 11 3.52 -7.29 -14.76
CA LEU A 11 2.59 -6.62 -13.83
C LEU A 11 1.85 -5.47 -14.51
N LYS A 12 2.59 -4.60 -15.22
CA LYS A 12 2.00 -3.49 -15.95
C LYS A 12 1.00 -3.99 -16.98
N GLN A 13 1.36 -4.98 -17.81
CA GLN A 13 0.47 -5.58 -18.79
C GLN A 13 -0.77 -6.19 -18.15
N PHE A 14 -0.61 -6.87 -17.00
CA PHE A 14 -1.73 -7.43 -16.24
C PHE A 14 -2.70 -6.34 -15.80
N TYR A 15 -2.22 -5.25 -15.20
CA TYR A 15 -3.06 -4.13 -14.76
C TYR A 15 -3.71 -3.38 -15.92
N GLU A 16 -3.10 -3.35 -17.11
CA GLU A 16 -3.69 -2.73 -18.30
C GLU A 16 -4.78 -3.57 -18.96
N THR A 17 -4.85 -4.88 -18.71
CA THR A 17 -5.71 -5.79 -19.47
C THR A 17 -6.67 -6.61 -18.65
N SER A 18 -6.47 -6.71 -17.32
CA SER A 18 -7.28 -7.59 -16.47
C SER A 18 -8.61 -6.95 -16.08
N ASN A 19 -9.68 -7.33 -16.80
CA ASN A 19 -11.05 -6.92 -16.45
C ASN A 19 -11.49 -7.44 -15.07
N ASP A 20 -11.06 -8.63 -14.69
CA ASP A 20 -11.46 -9.21 -13.41
C ASP A 20 -10.77 -8.52 -12.24
N TYR A 21 -9.50 -8.14 -12.39
CA TYR A 21 -8.81 -7.32 -11.39
C TYR A 21 -9.43 -5.90 -11.29
N LYS A 22 -9.78 -5.29 -12.44
CA LYS A 22 -10.49 -4.00 -12.43
C LYS A 22 -11.81 -4.08 -11.67
N LYS A 23 -12.60 -5.15 -11.82
CA LYS A 23 -13.83 -5.34 -11.04
C LYS A 23 -13.57 -5.40 -9.53
N LEU A 24 -12.45 -5.98 -9.10
CA LEU A 24 -12.06 -5.98 -7.68
C LEU A 24 -11.78 -4.56 -7.17
N LEU A 25 -11.05 -3.76 -7.95
CA LEU A 25 -10.80 -2.36 -7.62
C LEU A 25 -12.09 -1.52 -7.60
N ASP A 26 -12.97 -1.73 -8.56
CA ASP A 26 -14.25 -1.01 -8.66
C ASP A 26 -15.24 -1.41 -7.55
N ALA A 27 -15.02 -2.55 -6.89
CA ALA A 27 -15.79 -2.96 -5.71
C ALA A 27 -15.37 -2.19 -4.43
N HIS A 28 -14.23 -1.51 -4.45
CA HIS A 28 -13.83 -0.63 -3.37
C HIS A 28 -14.78 0.57 -3.32
N ASN A 29 -15.42 0.76 -2.19
CA ASN A 29 -16.37 1.84 -1.96
C ASN A 29 -15.81 2.89 -0.98
N ARG A 30 -16.57 3.97 -0.77
CA ARG A 30 -16.18 5.05 0.14
C ARG A 30 -15.93 4.57 1.57
N GLU A 31 -16.72 3.63 2.08
CA GLU A 31 -16.58 3.08 3.43
C GLU A 31 -15.23 2.35 3.59
N TYR A 32 -14.85 1.56 2.58
CA TYR A 32 -13.56 0.88 2.55
C TYR A 32 -12.39 1.87 2.58
N LEU A 33 -12.45 2.95 1.81
CA LEU A 33 -11.40 3.96 1.69
C LEU A 33 -11.40 5.01 2.82
N GLN A 34 -12.50 5.10 3.60
CA GLN A 34 -12.68 6.18 4.59
C GLN A 34 -11.53 6.27 5.57
N THR A 35 -11.04 5.15 6.09
CA THR A 35 -9.94 5.17 7.06
C THR A 35 -8.64 5.71 6.46
N TYR A 36 -8.34 5.37 5.21
CA TYR A 36 -7.19 5.93 4.50
C TYR A 36 -7.31 7.44 4.35
N VAL A 37 -8.46 7.89 3.85
CA VAL A 37 -8.75 9.32 3.67
C VAL A 37 -8.69 10.07 4.99
N ASP A 38 -9.26 9.54 6.07
CA ASP A 38 -9.23 10.15 7.40
C ASP A 38 -7.80 10.31 7.94
N ILE A 39 -6.95 9.30 7.72
CA ILE A 39 -5.54 9.37 8.15
C ILE A 39 -4.81 10.44 7.35
N VAL A 40 -4.97 10.50 6.04
CA VAL A 40 -4.33 11.52 5.21
C VAL A 40 -4.82 12.92 5.63
N ALA A 41 -6.13 13.11 5.75
CA ALA A 41 -6.74 14.37 6.11
C ALA A 41 -6.30 14.87 7.52
N LYS A 42 -6.14 13.96 8.48
CA LYS A 42 -5.69 14.28 9.85
C LYS A 42 -4.32 14.95 9.90
N TYR A 43 -3.42 14.59 8.97
CA TYR A 43 -2.06 15.11 8.95
C TYR A 43 -1.83 16.16 7.87
N ALA A 44 -2.75 16.30 6.92
CA ALA A 44 -2.73 17.35 5.91
C ALA A 44 -3.13 18.71 6.51
N LYS A 45 -2.47 19.78 6.06
CA LYS A 45 -2.93 21.14 6.37
C LYS A 45 -4.10 21.49 5.43
N PRO A 46 -4.97 22.42 5.81
CA PRO A 46 -6.03 22.90 4.92
C PRO A 46 -5.46 23.30 3.54
N LYS A 47 -6.17 22.95 2.47
CA LYS A 47 -5.80 23.27 1.07
C LYS A 47 -4.43 22.75 0.64
N SER A 48 -3.94 21.65 1.23
CA SER A 48 -2.69 20.98 0.82
C SER A 48 -2.74 20.51 -0.62
N ARG A 49 -1.56 20.53 -1.28
CA ARG A 49 -1.34 19.79 -2.53
C ARG A 49 -0.99 18.35 -2.19
N ILE A 50 -1.83 17.42 -2.58
CA ILE A 50 -1.71 16.00 -2.27
C ILE A 50 -1.40 15.21 -3.55
N LEU A 51 -0.43 14.31 -3.48
CA LEU A 51 -0.20 13.27 -4.46
C LEU A 51 -0.70 11.94 -3.90
N ASP A 52 -1.67 11.33 -4.55
CA ASP A 52 -2.24 10.02 -4.22
C ASP A 52 -1.73 9.00 -5.24
N LEU A 53 -0.74 8.19 -4.84
CA LEU A 53 -0.07 7.20 -5.69
C LEU A 53 -0.82 5.86 -5.67
N GLY A 54 -1.02 5.26 -6.85
CA GLY A 54 -1.79 4.04 -7.00
C GLY A 54 -3.27 4.30 -6.72
N SER A 55 -3.81 5.38 -7.30
CA SER A 55 -5.18 5.83 -7.03
C SER A 55 -6.26 4.93 -7.63
N GLY A 56 -5.88 3.94 -8.45
CA GLY A 56 -6.81 3.00 -9.08
C GLY A 56 -7.90 3.72 -9.87
N ASN A 57 -9.16 3.51 -9.50
CA ASN A 57 -10.31 4.17 -10.13
C ASN A 57 -10.51 5.65 -9.71
N GLY A 58 -9.61 6.20 -8.90
CA GLY A 58 -9.60 7.60 -8.50
C GLY A 58 -10.53 7.99 -7.34
N LEU A 59 -11.23 7.03 -6.73
CA LEU A 59 -12.21 7.32 -5.68
C LEU A 59 -11.57 7.94 -4.42
N SER A 60 -10.40 7.45 -3.98
CA SER A 60 -9.67 8.01 -2.84
C SER A 60 -9.25 9.46 -3.09
N SER A 61 -8.71 9.73 -4.28
CA SER A 61 -8.33 11.09 -4.69
C SER A 61 -9.51 12.04 -4.72
N SER A 62 -10.68 11.58 -5.21
CA SER A 62 -11.92 12.35 -5.20
C SER A 62 -12.35 12.70 -3.76
N MET A 63 -12.34 11.71 -2.86
CA MET A 63 -12.69 11.94 -1.45
C MET A 63 -11.77 12.95 -0.78
N LEU A 64 -10.46 12.91 -1.06
CA LEU A 64 -9.50 13.89 -0.55
C LEU A 64 -9.75 15.29 -1.13
N SER A 65 -10.13 15.39 -2.40
CA SER A 65 -10.48 16.67 -3.03
C SER A 65 -11.74 17.28 -2.46
N GLU A 66 -12.76 16.47 -2.13
CA GLU A 66 -13.99 16.91 -1.47
C GLU A 66 -13.74 17.53 -0.08
N LEU A 67 -12.61 17.17 0.58
CA LEU A 67 -12.16 17.79 1.82
C LEU A 67 -11.45 19.14 1.63
N GLY A 68 -11.43 19.66 0.38
CA GLY A 68 -10.88 20.98 0.05
C GLY A 68 -9.37 20.96 -0.24
N HIS A 69 -8.78 19.81 -0.52
CA HIS A 69 -7.39 19.69 -0.95
C HIS A 69 -7.27 19.79 -2.48
N ARG A 70 -6.08 20.14 -2.97
CA ARG A 70 -5.72 20.02 -4.38
C ARG A 70 -5.03 18.67 -4.59
N VAL A 71 -5.69 17.77 -5.29
CA VAL A 71 -5.25 16.38 -5.39
C VAL A 71 -4.80 16.05 -6.81
N THR A 72 -3.69 15.34 -6.91
CA THR A 72 -3.27 14.64 -8.12
C THR A 72 -3.27 13.15 -7.81
N GLY A 73 -4.18 12.40 -8.43
CA GLY A 73 -4.20 10.94 -8.39
C GLY A 73 -3.35 10.38 -9.52
N THR A 74 -2.56 9.35 -9.25
CA THR A 74 -1.76 8.70 -10.28
C THR A 74 -1.85 7.19 -10.20
N ASP A 75 -1.80 6.55 -11.35
CA ASP A 75 -1.69 5.11 -11.46
C ASP A 75 -0.83 4.73 -12.65
N ILE A 76 -0.25 3.53 -12.66
CA ILE A 76 0.52 3.02 -13.78
C ILE A 76 -0.40 2.56 -14.92
N SER A 77 -1.63 2.20 -14.61
CA SER A 77 -2.62 1.67 -15.53
C SER A 77 -3.55 2.77 -16.06
N HIS A 78 -3.51 2.97 -17.36
CA HIS A 78 -4.51 3.79 -18.05
C HIS A 78 -5.92 3.19 -17.89
N PHE A 79 -6.00 1.87 -17.90
CA PHE A 79 -7.26 1.14 -17.80
C PHE A 79 -7.99 1.39 -16.47
N PHE A 80 -7.24 1.50 -15.36
CA PHE A 80 -7.85 1.83 -14.07
C PHE A 80 -8.30 3.29 -14.00
N LEU A 81 -7.51 4.21 -14.56
CA LEU A 81 -7.84 5.64 -14.57
C LEU A 81 -8.91 6.03 -15.61
N ALA A 82 -9.35 5.11 -16.49
CA ALA A 82 -10.28 5.46 -17.56
C ALA A 82 -11.59 6.09 -17.05
N ASP A 83 -12.09 5.66 -15.92
CA ASP A 83 -13.31 6.19 -15.29
C ASP A 83 -13.06 7.43 -14.44
N SER A 84 -11.85 7.64 -13.95
CA SER A 84 -11.48 8.79 -13.10
C SER A 84 -11.55 10.13 -13.82
N ALA A 85 -11.47 10.13 -15.16
CA ALA A 85 -11.66 11.34 -15.97
C ALA A 85 -13.00 12.02 -15.68
N LYS A 86 -14.03 11.28 -15.32
CA LYS A 86 -15.37 11.79 -14.96
C LYS A 86 -15.38 12.51 -13.60
N LEU A 87 -14.36 12.29 -12.77
CA LEU A 87 -14.21 12.87 -11.44
C LEU A 87 -13.33 14.12 -11.45
N GLN A 88 -12.71 14.47 -12.56
CA GLN A 88 -11.82 15.64 -12.67
C GLN A 88 -12.54 16.95 -12.33
N SER A 89 -11.82 17.85 -11.69
CA SER A 89 -12.29 19.20 -11.33
C SER A 89 -11.09 20.17 -11.26
N GLU A 90 -11.34 21.44 -10.94
CA GLU A 90 -10.25 22.40 -10.71
C GLU A 90 -9.28 22.00 -9.59
N SER A 91 -9.75 21.22 -8.62
CA SER A 91 -8.96 20.75 -7.48
C SER A 91 -8.50 19.29 -7.59
N LEU A 92 -8.92 18.57 -8.63
CA LEU A 92 -8.64 17.13 -8.80
C LEU A 92 -8.22 16.81 -10.22
N ASN A 93 -6.99 16.32 -10.37
CA ASN A 93 -6.44 15.86 -11.64
C ASN A 93 -5.91 14.44 -11.53
N TYR A 94 -5.84 13.74 -12.65
CA TYR A 94 -5.26 12.41 -12.74
C TYR A 94 -4.21 12.38 -13.84
N CYS A 95 -3.14 11.60 -13.63
CA CYS A 95 -2.17 11.30 -14.67
C CYS A 95 -1.63 9.88 -14.54
N ILE A 96 -1.27 9.32 -15.67
CA ILE A 96 -0.57 8.03 -15.71
C ILE A 96 0.87 8.27 -15.27
N SER A 97 1.33 7.54 -14.26
CA SER A 97 2.72 7.58 -13.84
C SER A 97 3.17 6.29 -13.20
N ASP A 98 4.45 6.00 -13.33
CA ASP A 98 5.11 4.93 -12.62
C ASP A 98 5.63 5.45 -11.28
N ALA A 99 5.33 4.76 -10.19
CA ALA A 99 5.81 5.09 -8.85
C ALA A 99 7.35 5.05 -8.74
N LEU A 100 8.02 4.38 -9.68
CA LEU A 100 9.49 4.30 -9.75
C LEU A 100 10.14 5.47 -10.49
N ASP A 101 9.36 6.33 -11.17
CA ASP A 101 9.85 7.47 -11.95
C ASP A 101 8.73 8.50 -12.08
N LEU A 102 8.53 9.29 -11.04
CA LEU A 102 7.41 10.24 -10.97
C LEU A 102 7.68 11.49 -11.81
N PRO A 103 6.75 11.89 -12.72
CA PRO A 103 6.93 13.01 -13.63
C PRO A 103 6.72 14.37 -12.94
N PHE A 104 7.09 14.48 -11.68
CA PHE A 104 6.94 15.70 -10.90
C PHE A 104 8.32 16.22 -10.46
N ARG A 105 8.41 17.55 -10.30
CA ARG A 105 9.60 18.19 -9.75
C ARG A 105 9.74 17.85 -8.27
N ASP A 106 10.96 17.95 -7.79
CA ASP A 106 11.26 17.84 -6.37
C ASP A 106 10.41 18.84 -5.56
N GLU A 107 10.05 18.44 -4.35
CA GLU A 107 9.37 19.31 -3.38
C GLU A 107 8.09 19.97 -3.91
N THR A 108 7.29 19.22 -4.66
CA THR A 108 6.06 19.71 -5.28
C THR A 108 4.84 19.60 -4.35
N PHE A 109 4.76 18.54 -3.54
CA PHE A 109 3.56 18.20 -2.78
C PHE A 109 3.74 18.42 -1.27
N ASP A 110 2.67 18.86 -0.61
CA ASP A 110 2.63 19.00 0.85
C ASP A 110 2.39 17.65 1.53
N VAL A 111 1.67 16.75 0.83
CA VAL A 111 1.41 15.38 1.24
C VAL A 111 1.62 14.46 0.06
N VAL A 112 2.29 13.33 0.29
CA VAL A 112 2.38 12.20 -0.64
C VAL A 112 1.82 10.99 0.08
N CYS A 113 0.88 10.30 -0.53
CA CYS A 113 0.24 9.16 0.10
C CYS A 113 0.00 8.01 -0.89
N SER A 114 -0.12 6.80 -0.37
CA SER A 114 -0.48 5.61 -1.13
C SER A 114 -1.23 4.63 -0.25
N ASN A 115 -2.18 3.92 -0.84
CA ASN A 115 -2.91 2.83 -0.21
C ASN A 115 -2.86 1.59 -1.12
N GLU A 116 -2.42 0.46 -0.57
CA GLU A 116 -2.32 -0.81 -1.32
C GLU A 116 -1.56 -0.67 -2.65
N LEU A 117 -0.40 -0.02 -2.59
CA LEU A 117 0.49 0.16 -3.73
C LEU A 117 1.87 -0.45 -3.48
N ILE A 118 2.46 -0.17 -2.30
CA ILE A 118 3.89 -0.38 -2.09
C ILE A 118 4.31 -1.86 -2.19
N GLU A 119 3.42 -2.78 -1.89
CA GLU A 119 3.59 -4.23 -2.01
C GLU A 119 3.64 -4.71 -3.47
N HIS A 120 3.06 -3.96 -4.39
CA HIS A 120 2.95 -4.31 -5.81
C HIS A 120 4.08 -3.74 -6.68
N VAL A 121 4.86 -2.79 -6.16
CA VAL A 121 5.99 -2.23 -6.92
C VAL A 121 7.21 -3.15 -6.87
N THR A 122 7.88 -3.32 -7.98
CA THR A 122 9.05 -4.22 -8.09
C THR A 122 10.32 -3.69 -7.44
N ASP A 123 10.37 -2.39 -7.10
CA ASP A 123 11.46 -1.73 -6.39
C ASP A 123 10.89 -0.75 -5.35
N ALA A 124 10.45 -1.29 -4.21
CA ALA A 124 9.88 -0.50 -3.14
C ALA A 124 10.83 0.56 -2.56
N PRO A 125 12.15 0.31 -2.38
CA PRO A 125 13.11 1.36 -2.02
C PRO A 125 13.09 2.54 -3.00
N LYS A 126 13.09 2.28 -4.30
CA LYS A 126 13.07 3.33 -5.33
C LYS A 126 11.75 4.11 -5.30
N ALA A 127 10.61 3.44 -5.20
CA ALA A 127 9.31 4.10 -5.08
C ALA A 127 9.27 5.02 -3.84
N LEU A 128 9.75 4.56 -2.69
CA LEU A 128 9.82 5.38 -1.48
C LEU A 128 10.74 6.59 -1.64
N LEU A 129 11.87 6.45 -2.35
CA LEU A 129 12.76 7.59 -2.66
C LEU A 129 12.07 8.61 -3.58
N GLU A 130 11.34 8.17 -4.60
CA GLU A 130 10.57 9.06 -5.48
C GLU A 130 9.47 9.80 -4.70
N MET A 131 8.72 9.08 -3.84
CA MET A 131 7.74 9.70 -2.96
C MET A 131 8.37 10.79 -2.07
N MET A 132 9.55 10.51 -1.52
CA MET A 132 10.29 11.47 -0.69
C MET A 132 10.86 12.63 -1.51
N ARG A 133 11.29 12.39 -2.75
CA ARG A 133 11.83 13.42 -3.65
C ARG A 133 10.78 14.48 -3.97
N VAL A 134 9.59 14.06 -4.36
CA VAL A 134 8.50 14.96 -4.74
C VAL A 134 7.80 15.61 -3.53
N LEU A 135 8.05 15.12 -2.32
CA LEU A 135 7.52 15.65 -1.06
C LEU A 135 8.34 16.88 -0.62
N LYS A 136 7.69 17.97 -0.25
CA LYS A 136 8.32 19.17 0.32
C LYS A 136 8.98 18.89 1.67
N ASN A 137 9.98 19.68 2.03
CA ASN A 137 10.50 19.72 3.39
C ASN A 137 9.37 20.11 4.38
N GLY A 138 9.28 19.41 5.49
CA GLY A 138 8.18 19.52 6.44
C GLY A 138 6.88 18.81 6.00
N GLY A 139 6.83 18.27 4.78
CA GLY A 139 5.67 17.56 4.22
C GLY A 139 5.43 16.19 4.86
N ILE A 140 4.28 15.63 4.60
CA ILE A 140 3.79 14.37 5.16
C ILE A 140 3.81 13.27 4.11
N LEU A 141 4.42 12.15 4.45
CA LEU A 141 4.34 10.88 3.72
C LEU A 141 3.42 9.94 4.49
N ALA A 142 2.41 9.38 3.82
CA ALA A 142 1.52 8.36 4.39
C ALA A 142 1.50 7.12 3.49
N VAL A 143 1.96 5.97 4.00
CA VAL A 143 2.00 4.70 3.28
C VAL A 143 1.13 3.70 4.00
N MET A 144 0.12 3.17 3.31
CA MET A 144 -0.79 2.17 3.82
C MET A 144 -0.87 0.96 2.90
N GLY A 145 -1.21 -0.20 3.46
CA GLY A 145 -1.36 -1.45 2.74
C GLY A 145 -1.35 -2.66 3.67
N PRO A 146 -1.40 -3.90 3.14
CA PRO A 146 -1.34 -5.11 3.93
C PRO A 146 0.07 -5.34 4.50
N ASN A 147 0.14 -5.82 5.74
CA ASN A 147 1.39 -6.34 6.29
C ASN A 147 1.54 -7.82 5.94
N LEU A 148 2.16 -8.12 4.83
CA LEU A 148 2.34 -9.50 4.33
C LEU A 148 3.28 -10.35 5.22
N CYS A 149 3.98 -9.73 6.17
CA CYS A 149 4.76 -10.40 7.19
C CYS A 149 3.98 -10.64 8.50
N SER A 150 2.69 -10.25 8.57
CA SER A 150 1.92 -10.44 9.79
C SER A 150 1.64 -11.93 10.07
N PRO A 151 1.99 -12.44 11.24
CA PRO A 151 1.59 -13.80 11.63
C PRO A 151 0.08 -13.92 11.90
N PHE A 152 -0.60 -12.80 12.11
CA PHE A 152 -2.03 -12.78 12.46
C PHE A 152 -2.95 -13.12 11.30
N TRP A 153 -2.52 -12.95 10.04
CA TRP A 153 -3.28 -13.43 8.88
C TRP A 153 -3.55 -14.93 8.95
N SER A 154 -2.53 -15.71 9.35
CA SER A 154 -2.68 -17.16 9.54
C SER A 154 -3.69 -17.51 10.65
N VAL A 155 -3.75 -16.71 11.71
CA VAL A 155 -4.74 -16.91 12.78
C VAL A 155 -6.16 -16.67 12.26
N ILE A 156 -6.36 -15.63 11.45
CA ILE A 156 -7.65 -15.34 10.82
C ILE A 156 -8.06 -16.49 9.89
N ASP A 157 -7.13 -16.99 9.07
CA ASP A 157 -7.40 -18.11 8.17
C ASP A 157 -7.71 -19.41 8.93
N LEU A 158 -7.01 -19.68 10.02
CA LEU A 158 -7.32 -20.83 10.88
C LEU A 158 -8.72 -20.75 11.51
N ILE A 159 -9.13 -19.55 11.95
CA ILE A 159 -10.49 -19.32 12.46
C ILE A 159 -11.52 -19.49 11.34
N SER A 160 -11.25 -18.96 10.14
CA SER A 160 -12.12 -19.15 8.98
C SER A 160 -12.28 -20.63 8.63
N MET A 161 -11.18 -21.38 8.53
CA MET A 161 -11.18 -22.81 8.23
C MET A 161 -11.87 -23.66 9.34
N ALA A 162 -11.80 -23.23 10.60
CA ALA A 162 -12.52 -23.88 11.68
C ALA A 162 -14.03 -23.76 11.55
N LYS A 163 -14.51 -22.68 10.89
CA LYS A 163 -15.93 -22.40 10.59
C LYS A 163 -16.36 -22.91 9.22
N GLY A 164 -15.56 -23.72 8.54
CA GLY A 164 -15.85 -24.26 7.20
C GLY A 164 -15.52 -23.29 6.04
N GLY A 165 -14.86 -22.17 6.32
CA GLY A 165 -14.41 -21.23 5.31
C GLY A 165 -13.06 -21.62 4.66
N LYS A 166 -12.56 -20.77 3.75
CA LYS A 166 -11.27 -20.91 3.06
C LYS A 166 -10.22 -19.99 3.69
N GLY A 167 -8.94 -20.42 3.67
CA GLY A 167 -7.79 -19.60 4.05
C GLY A 167 -7.34 -18.71 2.89
N ARG A 168 -7.96 -17.52 2.76
CA ARG A 168 -7.71 -16.62 1.63
C ARG A 168 -6.53 -15.67 1.84
N HIS A 169 -6.22 -15.31 3.09
CA HIS A 169 -5.21 -14.29 3.36
C HIS A 169 -3.77 -14.78 3.18
N VAL A 170 -3.52 -16.06 3.46
CA VAL A 170 -2.21 -16.69 3.25
C VAL A 170 -2.26 -17.79 2.19
N TRP A 171 -3.38 -17.91 1.47
CA TRP A 171 -3.59 -18.92 0.42
C TRP A 171 -3.32 -20.36 0.89
N ALA A 172 -3.61 -20.62 2.16
CA ALA A 172 -3.45 -21.95 2.73
C ALA A 172 -4.66 -22.83 2.39
N GLU A 173 -4.40 -24.01 1.86
CA GLU A 173 -5.42 -25.02 1.57
C GLU A 173 -5.75 -25.86 2.79
N THR A 174 -4.81 -25.99 3.71
CA THR A 174 -4.93 -26.80 4.92
C THR A 174 -4.54 -26.02 6.18
N ARG A 175 -5.07 -26.44 7.34
CA ARG A 175 -4.68 -25.87 8.64
C ARG A 175 -3.18 -26.01 8.92
N ARG A 176 -2.56 -27.10 8.46
CA ARG A 176 -1.10 -27.30 8.63
C ARG A 176 -0.31 -26.26 7.83
N GLN A 177 -0.74 -25.96 6.62
CA GLN A 177 -0.14 -24.89 5.79
C GLN A 177 -0.34 -23.51 6.46
N ALA A 178 -1.55 -23.21 6.96
CA ALA A 178 -1.79 -21.94 7.66
C ALA A 178 -0.88 -21.78 8.90
N LEU A 179 -0.70 -22.85 9.70
CA LEU A 179 0.22 -22.84 10.84
C LEU A 179 1.68 -22.61 10.40
N ALA A 180 2.12 -23.32 9.36
CA ALA A 180 3.47 -23.14 8.80
C ALA A 180 3.71 -21.71 8.32
N TRP A 181 2.75 -21.12 7.60
CA TRP A 181 2.79 -19.71 7.19
C TRP A 181 2.85 -18.76 8.40
N GLY A 182 2.05 -19.00 9.42
CA GLY A 182 2.07 -18.20 10.65
C GLY A 182 3.44 -18.21 11.34
N PHE A 183 4.05 -19.38 11.44
CA PHE A 183 5.39 -19.53 11.98
C PHE A 183 6.45 -18.85 11.10
N ASN A 184 6.38 -19.03 9.80
CA ASN A 184 7.29 -18.38 8.86
C ASN A 184 7.17 -16.85 8.93
N ASN A 185 5.95 -16.30 8.93
CA ASN A 185 5.74 -14.87 9.03
C ASN A 185 6.21 -14.31 10.38
N PHE A 186 6.01 -15.04 11.46
CA PHE A 186 6.55 -14.67 12.77
C PHE A 186 8.08 -14.60 12.75
N THR A 187 8.75 -15.65 12.26
CA THR A 187 10.22 -15.69 12.19
C THR A 187 10.77 -14.61 11.27
N LEU A 188 10.10 -14.37 10.13
CA LEU A 188 10.43 -13.30 9.19
C LEU A 188 10.30 -11.92 9.85
N SER A 189 9.19 -11.66 10.52
CA SER A 189 8.97 -10.40 11.24
C SER A 189 9.99 -10.19 12.36
N MET A 190 10.37 -11.25 13.07
CA MET A 190 11.43 -11.18 14.09
C MET A 190 12.79 -10.91 13.45
N LYS A 191 13.15 -11.59 12.35
CA LYS A 191 14.36 -11.31 11.58
C LYS A 191 14.41 -9.84 11.16
N LYS A 192 13.33 -9.34 10.53
CA LYS A 192 13.21 -7.93 10.15
C LYS A 192 13.31 -6.99 11.36
N ARG A 193 12.72 -7.34 12.52
CA ARG A 193 12.75 -6.50 13.75
C ARG A 193 14.17 -6.33 14.29
N PHE A 194 14.98 -7.37 14.30
CA PHE A 194 16.35 -7.36 14.82
C PHE A 194 17.41 -6.99 13.77
N SER A 195 17.09 -6.98 12.49
CA SER A 195 17.98 -6.46 11.44
C SER A 195 18.31 -4.98 11.70
N LYS A 196 19.53 -4.55 11.38
CA LYS A 196 19.92 -3.14 11.46
C LYS A 196 19.36 -2.29 10.32
N LYS A 197 19.14 -2.89 9.15
CA LYS A 197 18.64 -2.22 7.94
C LYS A 197 17.27 -2.76 7.55
N ALA A 198 16.57 -2.02 6.70
CA ALA A 198 15.39 -2.52 5.99
C ALA A 198 15.78 -3.72 5.11
N ASP A 199 14.90 -4.71 5.03
CA ASP A 199 15.12 -5.95 4.28
C ASP A 199 13.88 -6.21 3.40
N PHE A 200 13.87 -5.58 2.22
CA PHE A 200 12.78 -5.70 1.24
C PHE A 200 12.91 -7.03 0.49
N ILE A 201 12.34 -8.08 1.07
CA ILE A 201 12.42 -9.44 0.53
C ILE A 201 11.45 -9.56 -0.64
N HIS A 202 12.02 -9.82 -1.82
CA HIS A 202 11.25 -10.04 -3.04
C HIS A 202 10.32 -11.26 -2.91
N ARG A 203 9.16 -11.16 -3.52
CA ARG A 203 8.17 -12.21 -3.69
C ARG A 203 7.79 -12.27 -5.16
N LYS A 204 7.72 -13.48 -5.72
CA LYS A 204 7.25 -13.63 -7.09
C LYS A 204 5.72 -13.45 -7.14
N PRO A 205 5.21 -12.51 -7.94
CA PRO A 205 3.77 -12.34 -8.15
C PRO A 205 3.11 -13.59 -8.76
N ASP A 206 1.90 -13.90 -8.28
CA ASP A 206 1.03 -14.95 -8.85
C ASP A 206 -0.22 -14.27 -9.44
N LEU A 207 -0.13 -13.90 -10.72
CA LEU A 207 -1.16 -13.13 -11.41
C LEU A 207 -2.43 -13.94 -11.67
N ASP A 208 -2.32 -15.28 -11.75
CA ASP A 208 -3.48 -16.15 -11.93
C ASP A 208 -4.39 -16.14 -10.69
N LYS A 209 -3.81 -15.96 -9.51
CA LYS A 209 -4.57 -15.85 -8.26
C LYS A 209 -5.04 -14.44 -7.94
N ALA A 210 -4.41 -13.41 -8.49
CA ALA A 210 -4.72 -12.02 -8.20
C ALA A 210 -6.18 -11.65 -8.50
N ILE A 211 -6.77 -12.26 -9.53
CA ILE A 211 -8.17 -12.05 -9.91
C ILE A 211 -9.19 -12.56 -8.88
N PHE A 212 -8.78 -13.37 -7.92
CA PHE A 212 -9.66 -13.88 -6.86
C PHE A 212 -9.61 -13.04 -5.57
N GLY A 213 -8.85 -11.93 -5.60
CA GLY A 213 -8.58 -11.07 -4.45
C GLY A 213 -7.44 -11.59 -3.57
N GLY A 214 -6.99 -10.75 -2.67
CA GLY A 214 -5.78 -10.96 -1.88
C GLY A 214 -4.52 -10.53 -2.64
N ASP A 215 -3.42 -10.35 -1.93
CA ASP A 215 -2.20 -9.72 -2.47
C ASP A 215 -1.26 -10.73 -3.16
N SER A 216 -1.81 -11.63 -3.98
CA SER A 216 -1.00 -12.64 -4.66
C SER A 216 -0.13 -12.08 -5.79
N ASP A 217 -0.49 -10.91 -6.33
CA ASP A 217 0.28 -10.11 -7.30
C ASP A 217 1.36 -9.23 -6.64
N SER A 218 1.53 -9.30 -5.31
CA SER A 218 2.57 -8.54 -4.63
C SER A 218 3.98 -8.97 -5.03
N ALA A 219 4.87 -7.98 -5.21
CA ALA A 219 6.25 -8.15 -5.64
C ALA A 219 7.24 -8.32 -4.48
N TYR A 220 6.83 -8.02 -3.25
CA TYR A 220 7.65 -8.26 -2.06
C TYR A 220 6.82 -8.46 -0.79
N TYR A 221 7.45 -9.03 0.24
CA TYR A 221 6.85 -9.20 1.57
C TYR A 221 6.82 -7.86 2.32
N ALA A 222 5.79 -7.06 2.05
CA ALA A 222 5.59 -5.74 2.64
C ALA A 222 5.48 -5.80 4.16
N SER A 223 6.17 -4.89 4.84
CA SER A 223 6.23 -4.83 6.31
C SER A 223 6.38 -3.39 6.79
N PRO A 224 5.64 -2.97 7.84
CA PRO A 224 5.83 -1.65 8.43
C PRO A 224 7.21 -1.48 9.04
N ILE A 225 7.90 -2.58 9.38
CA ILE A 225 9.27 -2.55 9.92
C ILE A 225 10.26 -2.05 8.88
N ASP A 226 10.14 -2.53 7.64
CA ASP A 226 11.06 -2.13 6.57
C ASP A 226 10.84 -0.69 6.16
N ILE A 227 9.57 -0.29 6.03
CA ILE A 227 9.22 1.09 5.67
C ILE A 227 9.70 2.04 6.79
N GLU A 228 9.45 1.73 8.07
CA GLU A 228 9.94 2.53 9.19
C GLU A 228 11.45 2.71 9.16
N LYS A 229 12.20 1.61 8.99
CA LYS A 229 13.66 1.63 8.98
C LYS A 229 14.21 2.40 7.79
N PHE A 230 13.64 2.16 6.61
CA PHE A 230 14.05 2.83 5.38
C PHE A 230 13.84 4.34 5.46
N LEU A 231 12.65 4.77 5.87
CA LEU A 231 12.32 6.18 6.01
C LEU A 231 13.21 6.89 7.03
N LYS A 232 13.47 6.26 8.18
CA LYS A 232 14.39 6.80 9.20
C LYS A 232 15.83 6.93 8.67
N ALA A 233 16.31 5.92 7.95
CA ALA A 233 17.66 5.95 7.37
C ALA A 233 17.83 7.04 6.30
N ASN A 234 16.72 7.49 5.70
CA ASN A 234 16.69 8.54 4.70
C ASN A 234 16.16 9.89 5.24
N GLY A 235 16.29 10.16 6.55
CA GLY A 235 16.04 11.47 7.14
C GLY A 235 14.56 11.78 7.42
N MET A 236 13.66 10.79 7.34
CA MET A 236 12.26 11.00 7.71
C MET A 236 12.02 10.80 9.21
N LYS A 237 11.20 11.66 9.80
CA LYS A 237 10.71 11.50 11.17
C LYS A 237 9.39 10.74 11.17
N ILE A 238 9.37 9.54 11.76
CA ILE A 238 8.12 8.79 11.92
C ILE A 238 7.21 9.50 12.93
N ILE A 239 6.01 9.84 12.51
CA ILE A 239 4.98 10.45 13.36
C ILE A 239 4.09 9.38 13.96
N ARG A 240 3.69 8.40 13.13
CA ARG A 240 2.77 7.35 13.51
C ARG A 240 3.13 6.03 12.85
N LEU A 241 2.99 4.96 13.63
CA LEU A 241 2.98 3.58 13.14
C LEU A 241 1.63 2.98 13.53
N CYS A 242 0.95 2.38 12.55
CA CYS A 242 -0.28 1.63 12.70
C CYS A 242 -1.47 2.41 13.29
N GLU A 243 -2.18 3.12 12.42
CA GLU A 243 -3.60 3.43 12.63
C GLU A 243 -4.40 2.44 11.79
N ALA A 244 -5.20 1.59 12.39
CA ALA A 244 -5.78 0.47 11.69
C ALA A 244 -7.17 0.75 11.12
N VAL A 245 -7.45 0.06 10.01
CA VAL A 245 -8.66 0.15 9.18
C VAL A 245 -9.89 -0.49 9.85
N SER A 246 -9.74 -1.42 10.77
CA SER A 246 -10.85 -2.10 11.44
C SER A 246 -10.75 -2.02 12.96
N THR A 247 -11.87 -2.25 13.67
CA THR A 247 -11.90 -2.27 15.14
C THR A 247 -10.94 -3.33 15.71
N GLN A 248 -10.91 -4.52 15.09
CA GLN A 248 -9.97 -5.60 15.46
C GLN A 248 -8.53 -5.21 15.11
N GLY A 249 -8.31 -4.66 13.93
CA GLY A 249 -7.01 -4.15 13.52
C GLY A 249 -6.52 -3.00 14.40
N ARG A 250 -7.41 -2.12 14.92
CA ARG A 250 -7.03 -1.07 15.87
C ARG A 250 -6.46 -1.61 17.17
N ILE A 251 -7.08 -2.65 17.74
CA ILE A 251 -6.59 -3.29 18.96
C ILE A 251 -5.23 -3.94 18.70
N MET A 252 -5.12 -4.75 17.64
CA MET A 252 -3.88 -5.44 17.26
C MET A 252 -2.78 -4.47 16.89
N GLY A 253 -3.08 -3.43 16.10
CA GLY A 253 -2.12 -2.40 15.71
C GLY A 253 -1.65 -1.54 16.89
N ARG A 254 -2.50 -1.30 17.91
CA ARG A 254 -2.13 -0.57 19.12
C ARG A 254 -1.21 -1.38 20.02
N LEU A 255 -1.47 -2.69 20.17
CA LEU A 255 -0.66 -3.59 20.97
C LEU A 255 0.63 -4.04 20.25
N PHE A 256 0.54 -4.24 18.94
CA PHE A 256 1.61 -4.79 18.12
C PHE A 256 1.81 -3.97 16.82
N PRO A 257 2.21 -2.69 16.89
CA PRO A 257 2.21 -1.78 15.73
C PRO A 257 3.08 -2.21 14.56
N ARG A 258 4.02 -3.15 14.78
CA ARG A 258 4.92 -3.69 13.75
C ARG A 258 4.55 -5.08 13.27
N PHE A 259 3.60 -5.75 13.92
CA PHE A 259 3.17 -7.11 13.62
C PHE A 259 1.69 -7.17 13.23
N GLY A 260 0.96 -6.06 13.35
CA GLY A 260 -0.46 -5.96 12.99
C GLY A 260 -0.73 -6.33 11.53
N LEU A 261 -2.01 -6.43 11.19
CA LEU A 261 -2.45 -6.90 9.86
C LEU A 261 -2.11 -5.91 8.73
N TYR A 262 -2.03 -4.62 9.05
CA TYR A 262 -1.88 -3.55 8.07
C TYR A 262 -0.62 -2.72 8.33
N ILE A 263 -0.08 -2.19 7.25
CA ILE A 263 0.87 -1.10 7.23
C ILE A 263 0.07 0.20 7.33
N SER A 264 0.46 1.09 8.22
CA SER A 264 0.00 2.47 8.24
C SER A 264 1.13 3.28 8.85
N VAL A 265 1.98 3.81 8.00
CA VAL A 265 3.16 4.57 8.38
C VAL A 265 2.97 6.01 7.95
N VAL A 266 2.96 6.93 8.91
CA VAL A 266 2.96 8.36 8.65
C VAL A 266 4.28 8.95 9.11
N ALA A 267 4.95 9.66 8.21
CA ALA A 267 6.26 10.25 8.44
C ALA A 267 6.31 11.70 7.94
N ARG A 268 7.22 12.50 8.48
CA ARG A 268 7.49 13.88 8.06
C ARG A 268 8.89 13.97 7.48
N LYS A 269 9.03 14.62 6.32
CA LYS A 269 10.33 15.00 5.76
C LYS A 269 10.93 16.14 6.61
N MET A 270 12.17 15.94 7.05
CA MET A 270 12.85 16.90 7.93
C MET A 270 13.61 17.92 7.12
#